data_3651bc2392b8161830f217f70b4fd982
#
_entry.id   3651bc2392b8161830f217f70b4fd982
#
_cell.length_a   1.000
_cell.length_b   1.000
_cell.length_c   1.000
_cell.angle_alpha   90.00
_cell.angle_beta   90.00
_cell.angle_gamma   90.00
#
_symmetry.space_group_name_H-M   'P 1'
#
loop_
_entity.id
_entity.type
_entity.pdbx_description
1 polymer ?
#
loop_
_entity_poly.entity_id
_entity_poly.type
_entity_poly.pdbx_seq_one_letter_code
_entity_poly.pdbx_strand_id
1 'polypeptide(L)'
;MSKILIINGPNLNLIGEREQSQYGSKDYKFLEDICEKKSKEFNLTLEMKQSNVEGEIVDIIQSARNKFDGIIINAGGYSHTSVAIRDALDIFKGKIIELHISNIYLSLIHI
;
A
#
# COMPACT_ATOMS: atom_id res chain seq x y z
N MET A 1 -2.91 -21.05 -5.60
CA MET A 1 -3.11 -19.64 -5.94
C MET A 1 -2.57 -18.76 -4.83
N SER A 2 -1.69 -17.83 -5.16
CA SER A 2 -1.11 -16.94 -4.16
C SER A 2 -2.09 -15.87 -3.71
N LYS A 3 -2.05 -15.54 -2.43
CA LYS A 3 -2.89 -14.50 -1.83
C LYS A 3 -2.03 -13.29 -1.49
N ILE A 4 -2.37 -12.15 -2.05
CA ILE A 4 -1.61 -10.91 -1.90
C ILE A 4 -2.47 -9.85 -1.23
N LEU A 5 -1.91 -9.17 -0.25
CA LEU A 5 -2.54 -8.05 0.42
C LEU A 5 -1.86 -6.76 -0.03
N ILE A 6 -2.65 -5.81 -0.53
CA ILE A 6 -2.16 -4.47 -0.82
C ILE A 6 -2.62 -3.55 0.31
N ILE A 7 -1.67 -2.82 0.88
CA ILE A 7 -1.95 -1.86 1.94
C ILE A 7 -1.58 -0.47 1.45
N ASN A 8 -2.57 0.41 1.41
CA ASN A 8 -2.39 1.80 1.01
C ASN A 8 -2.52 2.71 2.23
N GLY A 9 -1.51 3.52 2.46
CA GLY A 9 -1.41 4.37 3.62
C GLY A 9 -2.12 5.71 3.50
N PRO A 10 -1.72 6.67 4.33
CA PRO A 10 -2.43 7.94 4.46
C PRO A 10 -2.58 8.69 3.15
N ASN A 11 -3.75 9.24 2.96
CA ASN A 11 -4.11 10.12 1.84
C ASN A 11 -4.25 9.41 0.50
N LEU A 12 -3.98 8.11 0.41
CA LEU A 12 -4.12 7.41 -0.86
C LEU A 12 -5.58 7.20 -1.25
N ASN A 13 -6.49 7.29 -0.28
CA ASN A 13 -7.91 7.30 -0.56
C ASN A 13 -8.35 8.55 -1.34
N LEU A 14 -7.52 9.60 -1.34
CA LEU A 14 -7.78 10.86 -2.04
C LEU A 14 -7.01 11.00 -3.35
N ILE A 15 -6.45 9.91 -3.84
CA ILE A 15 -5.74 9.93 -5.11
C ILE A 15 -6.70 10.40 -6.21
N GLY A 16 -6.23 11.29 -7.08
CA GLY A 16 -7.07 11.90 -8.10
C GLY A 16 -7.69 13.21 -7.67
N GLU A 17 -7.77 13.48 -6.38
CA GLU A 17 -8.33 14.73 -5.86
C GLU A 17 -7.25 15.76 -5.54
N ARG A 18 -6.02 15.31 -5.28
CA ARG A 18 -4.88 16.21 -5.07
C ARG A 18 -3.75 15.79 -5.98
N GLU A 19 -2.90 16.74 -6.33
CA GLU A 19 -1.72 16.49 -7.15
C GLU A 19 -2.06 15.79 -8.47
N GLN A 20 -3.10 16.28 -9.15
CA GLN A 20 -3.53 15.69 -10.42
C GLN A 20 -2.44 15.65 -11.47
N SER A 21 -1.47 16.56 -11.38
CA SER A 21 -0.33 16.57 -12.29
C SER A 21 0.55 15.32 -12.13
N GLN A 22 0.53 14.70 -10.95
CA GLN A 22 1.30 13.48 -10.68
C GLN A 22 0.49 12.22 -10.91
N TYR A 23 -0.77 12.22 -10.48
CA TYR A 23 -1.60 11.02 -10.46
C TYR A 23 -2.69 11.02 -11.52
N GLY A 24 -2.83 12.13 -12.26
CA GLY A 24 -3.93 12.30 -13.19
C GLY A 24 -5.25 12.51 -12.47
N SER A 25 -6.34 12.34 -13.20
CA SER A 25 -7.68 12.51 -12.65
C SER A 25 -8.29 11.20 -12.15
N LYS A 26 -7.51 10.11 -12.12
CA LYS A 26 -8.02 8.80 -11.75
C LYS A 26 -8.03 8.64 -10.24
N ASP A 27 -9.12 8.09 -9.71
CA ASP A 27 -9.34 8.01 -8.27
C ASP A 27 -8.94 6.65 -7.69
N TYR A 28 -9.18 6.48 -6.39
CA TYR A 28 -8.85 5.25 -5.70
C TYR A 28 -9.62 4.05 -6.24
N LYS A 29 -10.87 4.26 -6.62
CA LYS A 29 -11.69 3.19 -7.22
C LYS A 29 -11.06 2.69 -8.52
N PHE A 30 -10.52 3.59 -9.32
CA PHE A 30 -9.81 3.22 -10.53
C PHE A 30 -8.60 2.35 -10.21
N LEU A 31 -7.85 2.71 -9.16
CA LEU A 31 -6.71 1.92 -8.71
C LEU A 31 -7.13 0.52 -8.28
N GLU A 32 -8.22 0.44 -7.49
CA GLU A 32 -8.74 -0.86 -7.07
C GLU A 32 -9.14 -1.72 -8.26
N ASP A 33 -9.81 -1.14 -9.24
CA ASP A 33 -10.28 -1.87 -10.42
C ASP A 33 -9.11 -2.41 -11.25
N ILE A 34 -8.06 -1.61 -11.43
CA ILE A 34 -6.87 -2.04 -12.17
C ILE A 34 -6.18 -3.18 -11.44
N CYS A 35 -6.01 -3.05 -10.13
CA CYS A 35 -5.34 -4.09 -9.34
C CYS A 35 -6.13 -5.39 -9.39
N GLU A 36 -7.45 -5.33 -9.29
CA GLU A 36 -8.31 -6.50 -9.36
C GLU A 36 -8.18 -7.19 -10.72
N LYS A 37 -8.18 -6.40 -11.79
CA LYS A 37 -8.05 -6.93 -13.14
C LYS A 37 -6.70 -7.62 -13.31
N LYS A 38 -5.62 -6.98 -12.86
CA LYS A 38 -4.28 -7.54 -12.97
C LYS A 38 -4.13 -8.81 -12.13
N SER A 39 -4.74 -8.86 -10.96
CA SER A 39 -4.66 -10.05 -10.13
C SER A 39 -5.25 -11.26 -10.85
N LYS A 40 -6.35 -11.06 -11.56
CA LYS A 40 -6.96 -12.14 -12.34
C LYS A 40 -6.07 -12.59 -13.49
N GLU A 41 -5.42 -11.65 -14.16
CA GLU A 41 -4.50 -11.99 -15.25
C GLU A 41 -3.34 -12.86 -14.77
N PHE A 42 -2.85 -12.63 -13.54
CA PHE A 42 -1.74 -13.38 -12.98
C PHE A 42 -2.17 -14.52 -12.06
N ASN A 43 -3.47 -14.80 -12.02
CA ASN A 43 -4.03 -15.89 -11.22
C ASN A 43 -3.71 -15.73 -9.73
N LEU A 44 -3.88 -14.52 -9.22
CA LEU A 44 -3.67 -14.19 -7.82
C LEU A 44 -5.00 -13.88 -7.14
N THR A 45 -5.09 -14.14 -5.85
CA THR A 45 -6.17 -13.64 -5.01
C THR A 45 -5.66 -12.35 -4.36
N LEU A 46 -6.40 -11.27 -4.53
CA LEU A 46 -5.99 -9.97 -4.07
C LEU A 46 -6.98 -9.39 -3.09
N GLU A 47 -6.47 -8.79 -2.02
CA GLU A 47 -7.26 -7.98 -1.12
C GLU A 47 -6.57 -6.64 -0.97
N MET A 48 -7.32 -5.54 -1.00
CA MET A 48 -6.77 -4.21 -0.93
C MET A 48 -7.39 -3.48 0.26
N LYS A 49 -6.53 -2.87 1.08
CA LYS A 49 -6.96 -2.09 2.25
C LYS A 49 -6.29 -0.74 2.25
N GLN A 50 -6.94 0.23 2.87
CA GLN A 50 -6.43 1.59 2.97
C GLN A 50 -6.70 2.10 4.38
N SER A 51 -5.73 2.81 4.96
CA SER A 51 -5.91 3.46 6.25
C SER A 51 -5.02 4.68 6.36
N ASN A 52 -5.52 5.69 7.07
CA ASN A 52 -4.76 6.88 7.44
C ASN A 52 -4.14 6.75 8.83
N VAL A 53 -4.44 5.68 9.54
CA VAL A 53 -4.08 5.51 10.95
C VAL A 53 -2.94 4.52 11.08
N GLU A 54 -1.82 4.98 11.63
CA GLU A 54 -0.61 4.16 11.77
C GLU A 54 -0.89 2.85 12.50
N GLY A 55 -1.58 2.92 13.64
CA GLY A 55 -1.89 1.72 14.43
C GLY A 55 -2.77 0.74 13.68
N GLU A 56 -3.70 1.24 12.88
CA GLU A 56 -4.54 0.39 12.07
C GLU A 56 -3.74 -0.32 10.98
N ILE A 57 -2.77 0.37 10.38
CA ILE A 57 -1.88 -0.25 9.40
C ILE A 57 -1.06 -1.36 10.05
N VAL A 58 -0.56 -1.13 11.25
CA VAL A 58 0.15 -2.17 12.02
C VAL A 58 -0.76 -3.38 12.24
N ASP A 59 -1.99 -3.15 12.65
CA ASP A 59 -2.95 -4.24 12.88
C ASP A 59 -3.24 -5.02 11.60
N ILE A 60 -3.36 -4.33 10.49
CA ILE A 60 -3.58 -4.98 9.18
C ILE A 60 -2.40 -5.89 8.84
N ILE A 61 -1.18 -5.39 9.03
CA ILE A 61 0.03 -6.20 8.76
C ILE A 61 0.06 -7.42 9.67
N GLN A 62 -0.25 -7.25 10.94
CA GLN A 62 -0.27 -8.38 11.87
C GLN A 62 -1.31 -9.43 11.46
N SER A 63 -2.48 -8.98 11.00
CA SER A 63 -3.54 -9.89 10.58
C SER A 63 -3.19 -10.65 9.30
N ALA A 64 -2.23 -10.17 8.54
CA ALA A 64 -1.81 -10.81 7.30
C ALA A 64 -0.99 -12.08 7.51
N ARG A 65 -0.45 -12.26 8.72
CA ARG A 65 0.37 -13.43 9.02
C ARG A 65 -0.47 -14.70 8.86
N ASN A 66 0.10 -15.69 8.20
CA ASN A 66 -0.54 -16.98 7.95
C ASN A 66 -1.80 -16.92 7.09
N LYS A 67 -2.12 -15.75 6.51
CA LYS A 67 -3.25 -15.57 5.61
C LYS A 67 -2.83 -15.20 4.20
N PHE A 68 -1.77 -14.40 4.08
CA PHE A 68 -1.31 -13.91 2.80
C PHE A 68 0.12 -14.36 2.53
N ASP A 69 0.41 -14.60 1.27
CA ASP A 69 1.75 -14.99 0.83
C ASP A 69 2.67 -13.80 0.65
N GLY A 70 2.08 -12.63 0.39
CA GLY A 70 2.86 -11.41 0.20
C GLY A 70 2.07 -10.17 0.53
N ILE A 71 2.80 -9.08 0.78
CA ILE A 71 2.27 -7.77 1.03
C ILE A 71 2.90 -6.79 0.05
N ILE A 72 2.07 -5.98 -0.58
CA ILE A 72 2.52 -4.80 -1.34
C ILE A 72 2.04 -3.60 -0.53
N ILE A 73 2.96 -2.76 -0.09
CA ILE A 73 2.60 -1.64 0.77
C ILE A 73 3.10 -0.32 0.23
N ASN A 74 2.21 0.67 0.21
CA ASN A 74 2.55 2.06 0.01
C ASN A 74 2.15 2.80 1.29
N ALA A 75 3.10 2.97 2.19
CA ALA A 75 2.84 3.55 3.50
C ALA A 75 2.69 5.07 3.48
N GLY A 76 2.84 5.69 2.31
CA GLY A 76 2.77 7.15 2.21
C GLY A 76 3.85 7.81 3.02
N GLY A 77 3.49 8.85 3.75
CA GLY A 77 4.46 9.57 4.59
C GLY A 77 5.07 8.72 5.70
N TYR A 78 4.38 7.68 6.13
CA TYR A 78 4.90 6.81 7.17
C TYR A 78 6.13 6.02 6.74
N SER A 79 6.41 5.91 5.45
CA SER A 79 7.62 5.24 4.98
C SER A 79 8.89 5.92 5.49
N HIS A 80 8.80 7.20 5.84
CA HIS A 80 9.93 7.97 6.35
C HIS A 80 9.96 8.09 7.87
N THR A 81 8.84 7.83 8.54
CA THR A 81 8.70 8.16 9.96
C THR A 81 8.28 7.00 10.84
N SER A 82 7.63 5.96 10.29
CA SER A 82 7.05 4.95 11.15
C SER A 82 7.99 3.77 11.40
N VAL A 83 8.55 3.73 12.59
CA VAL A 83 9.27 2.57 13.07
C VAL A 83 8.29 1.43 13.37
N ALA A 84 7.08 1.75 13.84
CA ALA A 84 6.08 0.75 14.17
C ALA A 84 5.66 -0.08 12.96
N ILE A 85 5.44 0.58 11.82
CA ILE A 85 5.08 -0.13 10.59
C ILE A 85 6.23 -1.00 10.12
N ARG A 86 7.46 -0.47 10.14
CA ARG A 86 8.63 -1.23 9.73
C ARG A 86 8.83 -2.47 10.60
N ASP A 87 8.65 -2.32 11.91
CA ASP A 87 8.76 -3.45 12.82
C ASP A 87 7.70 -4.51 12.54
N ALA A 88 6.47 -4.09 12.27
CA ALA A 88 5.41 -5.03 11.91
C ALA A 88 5.74 -5.79 10.63
N LEU A 89 6.29 -5.11 9.63
CA LEU A 89 6.69 -5.75 8.39
C LEU A 89 7.81 -6.78 8.61
N ASP A 90 8.72 -6.49 9.54
CA ASP A 90 9.81 -7.42 9.84
C ASP A 90 9.30 -8.74 10.43
N ILE A 91 8.15 -8.71 11.08
CA ILE A 91 7.54 -9.92 11.66
C ILE A 91 6.85 -10.77 10.60
N PHE A 92 6.40 -10.15 9.52
CA PHE A 92 5.73 -10.88 8.44
C PHE A 92 6.73 -11.78 7.72
N LYS A 93 6.38 -13.05 7.54
CA LYS A 93 7.30 -14.05 6.97
C LYS A 93 7.25 -14.19 5.46
N GLY A 94 6.23 -13.61 4.82
CA GLY A 94 6.09 -13.68 3.36
C GLY A 94 6.92 -12.62 2.65
N LYS A 95 6.69 -12.46 1.37
CA LYS A 95 7.37 -11.46 0.55
C LYS A 95 6.74 -10.10 0.75
N ILE A 96 7.58 -9.07 0.76
CA ILE A 96 7.14 -7.68 0.94
C ILE A 96 7.70 -6.85 -0.19
N ILE A 97 6.84 -6.05 -0.81
CA ILE A 97 7.23 -5.04 -1.78
C ILE A 97 6.74 -3.70 -1.25
N GLU A 98 7.68 -2.79 -1.02
CA GLU A 98 7.36 -1.41 -0.66
C GLU A 98 7.44 -0.55 -1.90
N LEU A 99 6.43 0.30 -2.12
CA LEU A 99 6.46 1.20 -3.25
C LEU A 99 5.86 2.54 -2.90
N HIS A 100 6.13 3.52 -3.74
CA HIS A 100 5.62 4.87 -3.62
C HIS A 100 5.01 5.28 -4.94
N ILE A 101 3.83 5.88 -4.87
CA ILE A 101 3.20 6.48 -6.04
C ILE A 101 3.67 7.93 -6.17
N SER A 102 4.01 8.55 -5.03
CA SER A 102 4.41 9.95 -4.99
C SER A 102 5.77 10.21 -5.64
N ASN A 103 6.00 11.48 -6.00
CA ASN A 103 7.24 11.91 -6.60
C ASN A 103 8.37 11.80 -5.59
N ILE A 104 9.39 11.00 -5.90
CA ILE A 104 10.51 10.75 -5.00
C ILE A 104 11.33 12.03 -4.76
N TYR A 105 11.34 12.97 -5.72
CA TYR A 105 12.05 14.24 -5.53
C TYR A 105 11.43 15.07 -4.43
N LEU A 106 10.12 15.05 -4.30
CA LEU A 106 9.45 15.74 -3.20
C LEU A 106 9.84 15.14 -1.85
N SER A 107 9.95 13.83 -1.78
CA SER A 107 10.40 13.16 -0.57
C SER A 107 11.82 13.59 -0.19
N LEU A 108 12.71 13.69 -1.15
CA LEU A 108 14.09 14.10 -0.91
C LEU A 108 14.20 15.55 -0.49
N ILE A 109 13.36 16.42 -1.03
CA ILE A 109 13.34 17.82 -0.66
C ILE A 109 12.91 18.03 0.78
N HIS A 110 12.03 17.20 1.26
CA HIS A 110 11.48 17.30 2.62
C HIS A 110 12.30 16.56 3.67
N ILE A 111 13.30 15.86 3.28
CA ILE A 111 14.26 15.25 4.19
C ILE A 111 15.28 16.29 4.60
#